data_792017b2dd65fedab5e82d75dba5401d
#
_entry.id   792017b2dd65fedab5e82d75dba5401d
#
_cell.length_a   1.000
_cell.length_b   1.000
_cell.length_c   1.000
_cell.angle_alpha   90.00
_cell.angle_beta   90.00
_cell.angle_gamma   90.00
#
_symmetry.space_group_name_H-M   'P 1'
#
loop_
_entity.id
_entity.type
_entity.pdbx_description
1 polymer ?
#
loop_
_entity_poly.entity_id
_entity_poly.type
_entity_poly.pdbx_seq_one_letter_code
_entity_poly.pdbx_strand_id
1 'polypeptide(L)'
;MTEEKIPYLTIHGHFYQPPRENPWLEEIELQQSASPFHDWNARVNNECYNPNSFAKIVDSNNKILDIINNYSKMSFNFGPTLMSWLETHAPYTYERIISADVDSTQEFSGHGNALA
;
A
#
# COMPACT_ATOMS: atom_id res chain seq x y z
N MET A 1 -13.25 -13.84 -39.43
CA MET A 1 -12.47 -14.22 -38.28
C MET A 1 -12.78 -13.25 -37.15
N THR A 2 -13.39 -13.74 -36.13
CA THR A 2 -13.76 -12.91 -34.97
C THR A 2 -12.57 -12.87 -33.99
N GLU A 3 -12.05 -11.69 -33.73
CA GLU A 3 -11.08 -11.51 -32.65
C GLU A 3 -11.77 -11.72 -31.32
N GLU A 4 -11.22 -12.61 -30.52
CA GLU A 4 -11.66 -12.75 -29.15
C GLU A 4 -11.24 -11.49 -28.37
N LYS A 5 -12.23 -10.79 -27.83
CA LYS A 5 -11.98 -9.66 -26.93
C LYS A 5 -11.72 -10.21 -25.53
N ILE A 6 -10.47 -10.14 -25.09
CA ILE A 6 -10.10 -10.50 -23.70
C ILE A 6 -10.35 -9.27 -22.83
N PRO A 7 -11.25 -9.36 -21.85
CA PRO A 7 -11.46 -8.24 -20.94
C PRO A 7 -10.26 -8.05 -20.02
N TYR A 8 -9.86 -6.80 -19.82
CA TYR A 8 -8.81 -6.43 -18.86
C TYR A 8 -9.44 -5.61 -17.74
N LEU A 9 -9.02 -5.89 -16.53
CA LEU A 9 -9.37 -5.09 -15.36
C LEU A 9 -8.12 -4.34 -14.89
N THR A 10 -8.21 -3.02 -14.82
CA THR A 10 -7.17 -2.17 -14.30
C THR A 10 -7.64 -1.56 -12.98
N ILE A 11 -6.83 -1.71 -11.94
CA ILE A 11 -7.09 -1.10 -10.64
C ILE A 11 -5.99 -0.08 -10.38
N HIS A 12 -6.39 1.14 -10.02
CA HIS A 12 -5.47 2.19 -9.61
C HIS A 12 -5.81 2.65 -8.21
N GLY A 13 -4.83 2.60 -7.30
CA GLY A 13 -4.96 3.07 -5.93
C GLY A 13 -4.29 4.43 -5.74
N HIS A 14 -5.02 5.35 -5.12
CA HIS A 14 -4.47 6.64 -4.70
C HIS A 14 -4.44 6.66 -3.18
N PHE A 15 -3.23 6.69 -2.62
CA PHE A 15 -3.03 6.60 -1.18
C PHE A 15 -2.43 7.91 -0.66
N TYR A 16 -3.14 8.51 0.28
CA TYR A 16 -2.78 9.82 0.80
C TYR A 16 -3.15 9.94 2.27
N GLN A 17 -2.28 10.54 3.04
CA GLN A 17 -2.58 11.04 4.38
C GLN A 17 -2.10 12.50 4.48
N PRO A 18 -2.90 13.39 5.08
CA PRO A 18 -2.45 14.77 5.26
C PRO A 18 -1.31 14.84 6.27
N PRO A 19 -0.50 15.91 6.23
CA PRO A 19 0.46 16.17 7.30
C PRO A 19 -0.29 16.32 8.63
N ARG A 20 0.14 15.58 9.65
CA ARG A 20 -0.51 15.57 10.97
C ARG A 20 0.45 15.96 12.08
N GLU A 21 1.73 16.07 11.74
CA GLU A 21 2.78 16.38 12.70
C GLU A 21 2.61 17.75 13.31
N ASN A 22 2.84 17.82 14.62
CA ASN A 22 2.94 19.11 15.31
C ASN A 22 4.19 19.82 14.76
N PRO A 23 4.07 21.05 14.22
CA PRO A 23 5.20 21.73 13.58
C PRO A 23 6.35 22.07 14.54
N TRP A 24 6.09 22.10 15.84
CA TRP A 24 7.11 22.36 16.86
C TRP A 24 7.85 21.10 17.30
N LEU A 25 7.16 19.96 17.31
CA LEU A 25 7.69 18.69 17.81
C LEU A 25 8.10 17.74 16.68
N GLU A 26 7.68 18.02 15.46
CA GLU A 26 7.84 17.15 14.28
C GLU A 26 7.26 15.74 14.51
N GLU A 27 6.33 15.61 15.44
CA GLU A 27 5.68 14.36 15.80
C GLU A 27 4.16 14.53 15.76
N ILE A 28 3.47 13.41 15.51
CA ILE A 28 2.01 13.38 15.56
C ILE A 28 1.58 13.21 17.02
N GLU A 29 0.72 14.11 17.47
CA GLU A 29 0.09 13.98 18.78
C GLU A 29 -0.95 12.87 18.78
N LEU A 30 -1.25 12.34 19.97
CA LEU A 30 -2.29 11.33 20.15
C LEU A 30 -3.63 11.83 19.61
N GLN A 31 -4.24 11.06 18.74
CA GLN A 31 -5.56 11.33 18.18
C GLN A 31 -6.58 10.32 18.74
N GLN A 32 -7.42 10.76 19.66
CA GLN A 32 -8.37 9.86 20.33
C GLN A 32 -9.38 9.23 19.36
N SER A 33 -9.75 9.93 18.30
CA SER A 33 -10.66 9.41 17.28
C SER A 33 -10.11 8.20 16.52
N ALA A 34 -8.79 7.99 16.56
CA ALA A 34 -8.14 6.84 15.95
C ALA A 34 -8.01 5.64 16.89
N SER A 35 -8.51 5.76 18.13
CA SER A 35 -8.42 4.69 19.12
C SER A 35 -8.85 3.32 18.56
N PRO A 36 -8.16 2.21 18.90
CA PRO A 36 -7.08 2.09 19.87
C PRO A 36 -5.68 2.47 19.36
N PHE A 37 -5.57 2.98 18.16
CA PHE A 37 -4.30 3.40 17.58
C PHE A 37 -3.92 4.81 18.05
N HIS A 38 -2.64 5.10 18.05
CA HIS A 38 -2.10 6.39 18.47
C HIS A 38 -2.64 7.55 17.62
N ASP A 39 -2.69 7.34 16.30
CA ASP A 39 -3.10 8.34 15.34
C ASP A 39 -3.73 7.69 14.10
N TRP A 40 -4.28 8.51 13.21
CA TRP A 40 -4.94 8.02 12.00
C TRP A 40 -3.96 7.40 11.00
N ASN A 41 -2.71 7.84 10.96
CA ASN A 41 -1.73 7.19 10.10
C ASN A 41 -1.47 5.75 10.53
N ALA A 42 -1.30 5.53 11.82
CA ALA A 42 -1.12 4.18 12.38
C ALA A 42 -2.35 3.31 12.12
N ARG A 43 -3.54 3.85 12.31
CA ARG A 43 -4.80 3.12 12.11
C ARG A 43 -4.99 2.72 10.65
N VAL A 44 -4.86 3.64 9.73
CA VAL A 44 -5.05 3.34 8.31
C VAL A 44 -3.94 2.42 7.78
N ASN A 45 -2.72 2.56 8.29
CA ASN A 45 -1.66 1.60 7.96
C ASN A 45 -2.05 0.18 8.35
N ASN A 46 -2.56 0.00 9.58
CA ASN A 46 -2.98 -1.32 10.07
C ASN A 46 -4.18 -1.87 9.30
N GLU A 47 -5.12 -1.02 8.90
CA GLU A 47 -6.36 -1.43 8.25
C GLU A 47 -6.25 -1.52 6.72
N CYS A 48 -5.30 -0.83 6.11
CA CYS A 48 -5.21 -0.73 4.66
C CYS A 48 -3.81 -0.97 4.11
N TYR A 49 -2.84 -0.12 4.45
CA TYR A 49 -1.54 -0.14 3.76
C TYR A 49 -0.78 -1.42 4.01
N ASN A 50 -0.69 -1.86 5.25
CA ASN A 50 0.01 -3.08 5.60
C ASN A 50 -0.70 -4.35 5.08
N PRO A 51 -2.02 -4.52 5.26
CA PRO A 51 -2.71 -5.70 4.73
C PRO A 51 -2.58 -5.86 3.21
N ASN A 52 -2.59 -4.75 2.46
CA ASN A 52 -2.41 -4.81 1.00
C ASN A 52 -0.99 -5.24 0.60
N SER A 53 0.01 -4.97 1.42
CA SER A 53 1.39 -5.42 1.15
C SER A 53 1.60 -6.91 1.44
N PHE A 54 0.64 -7.54 2.12
CA PHE A 54 0.76 -8.92 2.59
C PHE A 54 -0.62 -9.59 2.59
N ALA A 55 -1.23 -9.69 1.41
CA ALA A 55 -2.56 -10.25 1.25
C ALA A 55 -2.51 -11.77 1.22
N LYS A 56 -3.40 -12.41 1.97
CA LYS A 56 -3.51 -13.85 2.06
C LYS A 56 -4.63 -14.35 1.15
N ILE A 57 -4.30 -15.30 0.28
CA ILE A 57 -5.29 -16.03 -0.51
C ILE A 57 -5.59 -17.31 0.25
N VAL A 58 -6.85 -17.51 0.61
CA VAL A 58 -7.27 -18.66 1.39
C VAL A 58 -8.29 -19.50 0.63
N ASP A 59 -8.36 -20.79 0.95
CA ASP A 59 -9.39 -21.69 0.43
C ASP A 59 -10.66 -21.63 1.28
N SER A 60 -11.64 -22.46 0.95
CA SER A 60 -12.92 -22.55 1.68
C SER A 60 -12.76 -23.02 3.14
N ASN A 61 -11.62 -23.61 3.49
CA ASN A 61 -11.30 -24.08 4.84
C ASN A 61 -10.39 -23.09 5.60
N ASN A 62 -10.22 -21.89 5.08
CA ASN A 62 -9.32 -20.86 5.62
C ASN A 62 -7.83 -21.25 5.62
N LYS A 63 -7.47 -22.25 4.81
CA LYS A 63 -6.06 -22.59 4.62
C LYS A 63 -5.41 -21.58 3.68
N ILE A 64 -4.26 -21.06 4.07
CA ILE A 64 -3.51 -20.11 3.24
C ILE A 64 -2.91 -20.84 2.04
N LEU A 65 -3.33 -20.45 0.83
CA LEU A 65 -2.82 -20.97 -0.42
C LEU A 65 -1.64 -20.16 -0.93
N ASP A 66 -1.66 -18.85 -0.71
CA ASP A 66 -0.63 -17.95 -1.18
C ASP A 66 -0.65 -16.65 -0.38
N ILE A 67 0.47 -15.94 -0.42
CA ILE A 67 0.60 -14.60 0.14
C ILE A 67 1.12 -13.70 -0.98
N ILE A 68 0.38 -12.65 -1.29
CA ILE A 68 0.73 -11.73 -2.37
C ILE A 68 0.84 -10.30 -1.87
N ASN A 69 1.63 -9.52 -2.59
CA ASN A 69 1.70 -8.09 -2.40
C ASN A 69 0.79 -7.42 -3.44
N ASN A 70 -0.34 -6.87 -2.98
CA ASN A 70 -1.32 -6.26 -3.88
C ASN A 70 -0.76 -5.10 -4.68
N TYR A 71 0.23 -4.39 -4.14
CA TYR A 71 0.88 -3.29 -4.87
C TYR A 71 1.63 -3.75 -6.11
N SER A 72 1.97 -5.02 -6.21
CA SER A 72 2.55 -5.59 -7.43
C SER A 72 1.51 -5.90 -8.51
N LYS A 73 0.22 -5.85 -8.18
CA LYS A 73 -0.90 -6.23 -9.06
C LYS A 73 -1.78 -5.05 -9.49
N MET A 74 -1.46 -3.85 -9.05
CA MET A 74 -2.22 -2.65 -9.39
C MET A 74 -1.26 -1.48 -9.62
N SER A 75 -1.70 -0.47 -10.35
CA SER A 75 -0.98 0.80 -10.38
C SER A 75 -1.35 1.61 -9.14
N PHE A 76 -0.44 2.42 -8.65
CA PHE A 76 -0.69 3.18 -7.43
C PHE A 76 0.17 4.43 -7.37
N ASN A 77 -0.25 5.38 -6.54
CA ASN A 77 0.60 6.48 -6.10
C ASN A 77 0.40 6.71 -4.60
N PHE A 78 1.47 7.10 -3.96
CA PHE A 78 1.49 7.50 -2.56
C PHE A 78 1.89 8.96 -2.46
N GLY A 79 1.17 9.72 -1.64
CA GLY A 79 1.59 11.08 -1.32
C GLY A 79 2.94 11.08 -0.59
N PRO A 80 3.80 12.10 -0.83
CA PRO A 80 5.14 12.13 -0.21
C PRO A 80 5.09 12.21 1.31
N THR A 81 4.10 12.87 1.88
CA THR A 81 3.90 12.93 3.33
C THR A 81 3.65 11.55 3.94
N LEU A 82 2.79 10.76 3.29
CA LEU A 82 2.52 9.39 3.72
C LEU A 82 3.74 8.50 3.58
N MET A 83 4.46 8.57 2.47
CA MET A 83 5.66 7.76 2.25
C MET A 83 6.75 8.08 3.28
N SER A 84 6.95 9.33 3.61
CA SER A 84 7.89 9.74 4.65
C SER A 84 7.52 9.17 6.01
N TRP A 85 6.24 9.20 6.35
CA TRP A 85 5.74 8.60 7.59
C TRP A 85 5.95 7.08 7.63
N LEU A 86 5.63 6.38 6.53
CA LEU A 86 5.80 4.94 6.43
C LEU A 86 7.27 4.52 6.59
N GLU A 87 8.18 5.25 5.97
CA GLU A 87 9.61 4.97 6.08
C GLU A 87 10.08 4.97 7.54
N THR A 88 9.57 5.90 8.34
CA THR A 88 9.98 6.07 9.73
C THR A 88 9.21 5.15 10.69
N HIS A 89 7.88 5.06 10.51
CA HIS A 89 7.00 4.42 11.50
C HIS A 89 6.49 3.03 11.09
N ALA A 90 6.56 2.68 9.82
CA ALA A 90 6.10 1.41 9.30
C ALA A 90 7.05 0.88 8.22
N PRO A 91 8.33 0.64 8.56
CA PRO A 91 9.35 0.29 7.57
C PRO A 91 9.04 -1.00 6.80
N TYR A 92 8.36 -1.96 7.39
CA TYR A 92 7.95 -3.16 6.68
C TYR A 92 6.98 -2.87 5.55
N THR A 93 5.96 -2.06 5.81
CA THR A 93 5.01 -1.63 4.77
C THR A 93 5.74 -0.85 3.68
N TYR A 94 6.60 0.08 4.07
CA TYR A 94 7.40 0.88 3.15
C TYR A 94 8.24 0.01 2.22
N GLU A 95 9.00 -0.93 2.77
CA GLU A 95 9.85 -1.83 1.98
C GLU A 95 9.05 -2.67 0.99
N ARG A 96 7.88 -3.16 1.40
CA ARG A 96 7.03 -3.96 0.52
C ARG A 96 6.43 -3.16 -0.62
N ILE A 97 6.07 -1.91 -0.39
CA ILE A 97 5.61 -1.01 -1.45
C ILE A 97 6.72 -0.79 -2.47
N ILE A 98 7.93 -0.49 -2.00
CA ILE A 98 9.09 -0.32 -2.87
C ILE A 98 9.42 -1.61 -3.62
N SER A 99 9.40 -2.75 -2.95
CA SER A 99 9.63 -4.06 -3.58
C SER A 99 8.62 -4.34 -4.69
N ALA A 100 7.36 -4.00 -4.48
CA ALA A 100 6.32 -4.18 -5.49
C ALA A 100 6.60 -3.36 -6.75
N ASP A 101 7.07 -2.13 -6.58
CA ASP A 101 7.44 -1.28 -7.72
C ASP A 101 8.66 -1.84 -8.46
N VAL A 102 9.67 -2.26 -7.74
CA VAL A 102 10.88 -2.88 -8.33
C VAL A 102 10.53 -4.16 -9.08
N ASP A 103 9.74 -5.04 -8.48
CA ASP A 103 9.35 -6.31 -9.08
C ASP A 103 8.52 -6.09 -10.34
N SER A 104 7.58 -5.14 -10.32
CA SER A 104 6.78 -4.81 -11.50
C SER A 104 7.63 -4.18 -12.60
N THR A 105 8.64 -3.40 -12.26
CA THR A 105 9.59 -2.84 -13.23
C THR A 105 10.34 -3.94 -13.96
N GLN A 106 10.77 -4.98 -13.26
CA GLN A 106 11.44 -6.13 -13.86
C GLN A 106 10.50 -6.97 -14.72
N GLU A 107 9.26 -7.18 -14.27
CA GLU A 107 8.26 -7.98 -14.98
C GLU A 107 7.77 -7.29 -16.26
N PHE A 108 7.63 -5.97 -16.24
CA PHE A 108 7.02 -5.19 -17.33
C PHE A 108 8.01 -4.32 -18.09
N SER A 109 9.24 -4.77 -18.23
CA SER A 109 10.26 -4.16 -19.10
C SER A 109 10.57 -2.70 -18.79
N GLY A 110 10.72 -2.37 -17.52
CA GLY A 110 11.13 -1.04 -17.06
C GLY A 110 9.97 -0.13 -16.66
N HIS A 111 8.75 -0.62 -16.65
CA HIS A 111 7.58 0.13 -16.20
C HIS A 111 7.13 -0.35 -14.83
N GLY A 112 7.36 0.44 -13.79
CA GLY A 112 6.88 0.15 -12.45
C GLY A 112 5.42 0.51 -12.26
N ASN A 113 4.79 -0.09 -11.26
CA ASN A 113 3.39 0.17 -10.92
C ASN A 113 3.20 1.48 -10.15
N ALA A 114 4.25 1.99 -9.51
CA ALA A 114 4.18 3.27 -8.82
C ALA A 114 4.20 4.43 -9.82
N LEU A 115 3.22 5.31 -9.69
CA LEU A 115 3.11 6.51 -10.50
C LEU A 115 3.46 7.75 -9.66
N ALA A 116 4.10 8.70 -10.31
CA ALA A 116 4.45 9.97 -9.67
C ALA A 116 3.23 10.86 -9.44
#